data_baf8cb23f0c6c2df003d5a5a3054bcad
#
_entry.id   baf8cb23f0c6c2df003d5a5a3054bcad
#
_cell.length_a   1.000
_cell.length_b   1.000
_cell.length_c   1.000
_cell.angle_alpha   90.00
_cell.angle_beta   90.00
_cell.angle_gamma   90.00
#
_symmetry.space_group_name_H-M   'P 1'
#
loop_
_entity.id
_entity.type
_entity.pdbx_description
1 polymer ?
#
loop_
_entity_poly.entity_id
_entity_poly.type
_entity_poly.pdbx_seq_one_letter_code
_entity_poly.pdbx_strand_id
1 'polypeptide(L)'
;FLSNLNKNYFFVLIIFVQVFFTNSIVVFADLPNGNAVKDPNAILRNSLPIKQKELQDIQHRLEDTSDLVRGGRWPALTKTVTKCQSLFKKYNRSILEKIENNNKIIAENTLSNLKTDLDNLADTAKIKDKYAFINVRKEALEKIGELEKFFLPKEFPYAIPNDFDDLPRLLGRASVKITTTKGDMEAIIDGYNAPLTGGAFIDLVSKNFYNDLPINR
;
A
#
# COMPACT_ATOMS: atom_id res chain seq x y z
N PHE A 1 -8.85 55.16 40.35
CA PHE A 1 -7.64 54.28 40.44
C PHE A 1 -7.86 52.87 39.93
N LEU A 2 -9.10 52.46 39.69
CA LEU A 2 -9.46 51.09 39.23
C LEU A 2 -9.66 50.94 37.74
N SER A 3 -9.57 51.99 36.92
CA SER A 3 -9.83 51.92 35.50
C SER A 3 -8.62 51.53 34.60
N ASN A 4 -7.41 51.59 35.14
CA ASN A 4 -6.21 51.29 34.35
C ASN A 4 -5.56 49.93 34.64
N LEU A 5 -6.01 49.21 35.66
CA LEU A 5 -5.48 47.86 35.97
C LEU A 5 -6.09 46.76 35.10
N ASN A 6 -7.23 47.02 34.52
CA ASN A 6 -8.02 45.98 33.82
C ASN A 6 -7.59 45.72 32.38
N LYS A 7 -6.93 46.65 31.70
CA LYS A 7 -6.57 46.47 30.29
C LYS A 7 -5.35 45.55 30.11
N ASN A 8 -4.35 45.68 30.97
CA ASN A 8 -3.15 44.87 30.83
C ASN A 8 -3.38 43.41 31.24
N TYR A 9 -4.16 43.16 32.25
CA TYR A 9 -4.51 41.78 32.64
C TYR A 9 -5.47 41.12 31.64
N PHE A 10 -6.33 41.89 30.99
CA PHE A 10 -7.21 41.39 29.97
C PHE A 10 -6.41 40.99 28.70
N PHE A 11 -5.40 41.76 28.32
CA PHE A 11 -4.49 41.41 27.22
C PHE A 11 -3.61 40.20 27.55
N VAL A 12 -3.07 40.10 28.75
CA VAL A 12 -2.28 38.94 29.20
C VAL A 12 -3.18 37.68 29.26
N LEU A 13 -4.42 37.80 29.70
CA LEU A 13 -5.36 36.69 29.73
C LEU A 13 -5.75 36.22 28.32
N ILE A 14 -5.94 37.14 27.37
CA ILE A 14 -6.22 36.80 25.97
C ILE A 14 -5.01 36.09 25.33
N ILE A 15 -3.78 36.53 25.58
CA ILE A 15 -2.56 35.88 25.09
C ILE A 15 -2.42 34.51 25.75
N PHE A 16 -2.71 34.36 27.03
CA PHE A 16 -2.63 33.07 27.72
C PHE A 16 -3.68 32.05 27.19
N VAL A 17 -4.90 32.52 26.91
CA VAL A 17 -5.97 31.69 26.31
C VAL A 17 -5.61 31.30 24.87
N GLN A 18 -5.00 32.20 24.09
CA GLN A 18 -4.57 31.87 22.74
C GLN A 18 -3.42 30.84 22.72
N VAL A 19 -2.48 30.89 23.70
CA VAL A 19 -1.40 29.91 23.80
C VAL A 19 -1.91 28.51 24.19
N PHE A 20 -3.01 28.43 24.92
CA PHE A 20 -3.64 27.13 25.26
C PHE A 20 -4.51 26.54 24.14
N PHE A 21 -4.99 27.37 23.19
CA PHE A 21 -5.80 26.89 22.06
C PHE A 21 -4.99 26.65 20.78
N THR A 22 -3.70 26.97 20.76
CA THR A 22 -2.84 26.63 19.63
C THR A 22 -2.22 25.26 19.86
N ASN A 23 -2.65 24.31 19.04
CA ASN A 23 -1.95 23.08 18.71
C ASN A 23 -2.19 21.86 19.60
N SER A 24 -3.39 21.37 19.52
CA SER A 24 -3.53 19.92 19.42
C SER A 24 -4.20 19.62 18.09
N ILE A 25 -3.43 19.64 16.99
CA ILE A 25 -3.81 18.84 15.84
C ILE A 25 -3.60 17.41 16.31
N VAL A 26 -4.62 16.85 16.94
CA VAL A 26 -4.71 15.41 17.13
C VAL A 26 -4.92 14.86 15.73
N VAL A 27 -3.83 14.48 15.07
CA VAL A 27 -3.92 13.63 13.90
C VAL A 27 -4.44 12.30 14.41
N PHE A 28 -5.74 12.13 14.36
CA PHE A 28 -6.33 10.80 14.45
C PHE A 28 -5.87 10.07 13.19
N ALA A 29 -4.88 9.19 13.33
CA ALA A 29 -4.67 8.15 12.38
C ALA A 29 -5.90 7.24 12.47
N ASP A 30 -6.89 7.49 11.62
CA ASP A 30 -8.01 6.58 11.45
C ASP A 30 -7.44 5.22 11.02
N LEU A 31 -7.57 4.24 11.90
CA LEU A 31 -7.31 2.86 11.52
C LEU A 31 -8.28 2.51 10.39
N PRO A 32 -7.81 1.89 9.31
CA PRO A 32 -8.67 1.56 8.20
C PRO A 32 -9.84 0.71 8.70
N ASN A 33 -11.06 1.20 8.47
CA ASN A 33 -12.30 0.50 8.79
C ASN A 33 -12.37 -0.77 7.93
N GLY A 34 -12.20 -1.94 8.53
CA GLY A 34 -12.32 -3.21 7.82
C GLY A 34 -11.67 -4.37 8.56
N ASN A 35 -11.89 -5.57 8.06
CA ASN A 35 -11.19 -6.76 8.54
C ASN A 35 -9.69 -6.65 8.24
N ALA A 36 -8.86 -7.11 9.18
CA ALA A 36 -7.41 -7.13 8.97
C ALA A 36 -7.05 -7.80 7.64
N VAL A 37 -6.24 -7.13 6.83
CA VAL A 37 -5.73 -7.67 5.57
C VAL A 37 -4.84 -8.86 5.92
N LYS A 38 -5.19 -10.04 5.43
CA LYS A 38 -4.46 -11.30 5.69
C LYS A 38 -3.48 -11.66 4.57
N ASP A 39 -3.64 -11.04 3.39
CA ASP A 39 -2.74 -11.24 2.26
C ASP A 39 -1.58 -10.24 2.36
N PRO A 40 -0.33 -10.69 2.60
CA PRO A 40 0.83 -9.80 2.70
C PRO A 40 1.07 -9.02 1.40
N ASN A 41 0.74 -9.61 0.25
CA ASN A 41 0.89 -8.92 -1.03
C ASN A 41 -0.12 -7.77 -1.18
N ALA A 42 -1.34 -7.91 -0.64
CA ALA A 42 -2.30 -6.81 -0.62
C ALA A 42 -1.82 -5.64 0.27
N ILE A 43 -1.22 -5.94 1.43
CA ILE A 43 -0.62 -4.91 2.29
C ILE A 43 0.46 -4.14 1.52
N LEU A 44 1.33 -4.87 0.82
CA LEU A 44 2.41 -4.27 0.03
C LEU A 44 1.88 -3.44 -1.15
N ARG A 45 0.85 -3.91 -1.87
CA ARG A 45 0.24 -3.11 -2.96
C ARG A 45 -0.40 -1.84 -2.42
N ASN A 46 -1.19 -1.93 -1.37
CA ASN A 46 -1.92 -0.79 -0.80
C ASN A 46 -1.01 0.28 -0.17
N SER A 47 0.24 -0.05 0.17
CA SER A 47 1.21 0.90 0.70
C SER A 47 1.99 1.66 -0.37
N LEU A 48 1.85 1.32 -1.65
CA LEU A 48 2.56 2.01 -2.72
C LEU A 48 2.07 3.46 -2.88
N PRO A 49 2.97 4.44 -2.89
CA PRO A 49 2.62 5.85 -3.01
C PRO A 49 2.36 6.25 -4.46
N ILE A 50 1.46 5.56 -5.12
CA ILE A 50 1.12 5.79 -6.54
C ILE A 50 -0.17 6.61 -6.69
N LYS A 51 -0.30 7.30 -7.82
CA LYS A 51 -1.47 8.14 -8.15
C LYS A 51 -2.20 7.64 -9.41
N GLN A 52 -2.19 6.33 -9.63
CA GLN A 52 -2.83 5.72 -10.82
C GLN A 52 -4.19 5.11 -10.44
N LYS A 53 -5.19 5.99 -10.28
CA LYS A 53 -6.53 5.62 -9.80
C LYS A 53 -7.21 4.52 -10.61
N GLU A 54 -7.02 4.52 -11.93
CA GLU A 54 -7.66 3.57 -12.83
C GLU A 54 -7.16 2.14 -12.58
N LEU A 55 -5.87 1.98 -12.30
CA LEU A 55 -5.27 0.69 -11.98
C LEU A 55 -5.66 0.25 -10.56
N GLN A 56 -5.62 1.17 -9.60
CA GLN A 56 -6.04 0.93 -8.23
C GLN A 56 -7.53 0.55 -8.11
N ASP A 57 -8.42 1.10 -8.95
CA ASP A 57 -9.85 0.73 -8.97
C ASP A 57 -10.03 -0.73 -9.40
N ILE A 58 -9.25 -1.20 -10.39
CA ILE A 58 -9.27 -2.62 -10.80
C ILE A 58 -8.72 -3.50 -9.66
N GLN A 59 -7.60 -3.10 -9.04
CA GLN A 59 -6.98 -3.81 -7.92
C GLN A 59 -7.96 -4.02 -6.76
N HIS A 60 -8.51 -2.93 -6.22
CA HIS A 60 -9.42 -2.99 -5.07
C HIS A 60 -10.64 -3.87 -5.36
N ARG A 61 -11.22 -3.74 -6.56
CA ARG A 61 -12.36 -4.60 -6.96
C ARG A 61 -11.99 -6.08 -6.98
N LEU A 62 -10.80 -6.44 -7.43
CA LEU A 62 -10.33 -7.82 -7.41
C LEU A 62 -10.04 -8.31 -5.98
N GLU A 63 -9.45 -7.46 -5.14
CA GLU A 63 -9.20 -7.77 -3.72
C GLU A 63 -10.51 -8.00 -2.96
N ASP A 64 -11.54 -7.17 -3.18
CA ASP A 64 -12.87 -7.27 -2.58
C ASP A 64 -13.63 -8.55 -2.97
N THR A 65 -13.19 -9.26 -4.03
CA THR A 65 -13.83 -10.52 -4.41
C THR A 65 -13.61 -11.65 -3.40
N SER A 66 -12.71 -11.51 -2.44
CA SER A 66 -12.37 -12.54 -1.46
C SER A 66 -13.59 -13.06 -0.69
N ASP A 67 -14.45 -12.16 -0.21
CA ASP A 67 -15.65 -12.52 0.53
C ASP A 67 -16.76 -13.07 -0.38
N LEU A 68 -16.80 -12.62 -1.64
CA LEU A 68 -17.73 -13.15 -2.63
C LEU A 68 -17.41 -14.61 -2.97
N VAL A 69 -16.13 -14.92 -3.17
CA VAL A 69 -15.64 -16.29 -3.44
C VAL A 69 -15.90 -17.18 -2.24
N ARG A 70 -15.59 -16.72 -1.01
CA ARG A 70 -15.80 -17.48 0.21
C ARG A 70 -17.26 -17.83 0.41
N GLY A 71 -18.15 -16.87 0.18
CA GLY A 71 -19.61 -17.03 0.31
C GLY A 71 -20.30 -17.66 -0.90
N GLY A 72 -19.57 -18.08 -1.96
CA GLY A 72 -20.16 -18.67 -3.16
C GLY A 72 -21.09 -17.72 -3.94
N ARG A 73 -20.91 -16.40 -3.82
CA ARG A 73 -21.78 -15.38 -4.43
C ARG A 73 -21.41 -15.13 -5.90
N TRP A 74 -21.52 -16.18 -6.72
CA TRP A 74 -21.07 -16.18 -8.11
C TRP A 74 -21.67 -15.09 -9.00
N PRO A 75 -22.97 -14.74 -8.93
CA PRO A 75 -23.51 -13.65 -9.75
C PRO A 75 -22.87 -12.31 -9.45
N ALA A 76 -22.64 -12.00 -8.18
CA ALA A 76 -21.96 -10.77 -7.77
C ALA A 76 -20.50 -10.79 -8.20
N LEU A 77 -19.82 -11.93 -8.08
CA LEU A 77 -18.47 -12.15 -8.54
C LEU A 77 -18.31 -11.87 -10.04
N THR A 78 -19.16 -12.51 -10.85
CA THR A 78 -19.17 -12.31 -12.31
C THR A 78 -19.37 -10.83 -12.66
N LYS A 79 -20.32 -10.16 -11.99
CA LYS A 79 -20.54 -8.72 -12.20
C LYS A 79 -19.30 -7.89 -11.89
N THR A 80 -18.59 -8.21 -10.80
CA THR A 80 -17.35 -7.52 -10.42
C THR A 80 -16.26 -7.72 -11.45
N VAL A 81 -16.03 -8.96 -11.91
CA VAL A 81 -15.03 -9.28 -12.94
C VAL A 81 -15.35 -8.57 -14.26
N THR A 82 -16.61 -8.60 -14.71
CA THR A 82 -17.05 -7.87 -15.92
C THR A 82 -16.79 -6.37 -15.80
N LYS A 83 -16.94 -5.80 -14.61
CA LYS A 83 -16.60 -4.40 -14.37
C LYS A 83 -15.10 -4.16 -14.48
N CYS A 84 -14.26 -5.05 -13.94
CA CYS A 84 -12.81 -4.97 -14.10
C CYS A 84 -12.37 -5.04 -15.57
N GLN A 85 -12.95 -5.97 -16.35
CA GLN A 85 -12.70 -6.06 -17.79
C GLN A 85 -13.08 -4.77 -18.52
N SER A 86 -14.23 -4.17 -18.19
CA SER A 86 -14.69 -2.93 -18.79
C SER A 86 -13.77 -1.74 -18.45
N LEU A 87 -13.31 -1.63 -17.21
CA LEU A 87 -12.36 -0.62 -16.77
C LEU A 87 -11.01 -0.81 -17.47
N PHE A 88 -10.52 -2.03 -17.52
CA PHE A 88 -9.27 -2.38 -18.22
C PHE A 88 -9.36 -1.99 -19.69
N LYS A 89 -10.41 -2.41 -20.40
CA LYS A 89 -10.62 -2.05 -21.82
C LYS A 89 -10.64 -0.54 -22.04
N LYS A 90 -11.21 0.21 -21.09
CA LYS A 90 -11.30 1.67 -21.19
C LYS A 90 -9.96 2.35 -20.95
N TYR A 91 -9.14 1.85 -20.04
CA TYR A 91 -7.98 2.58 -19.53
C TYR A 91 -6.61 1.98 -19.88
N ASN A 92 -6.52 0.77 -20.44
CA ASN A 92 -5.25 0.11 -20.73
C ASN A 92 -4.30 0.98 -21.55
N ARG A 93 -4.82 1.66 -22.59
CA ARG A 93 -4.04 2.54 -23.46
C ARG A 93 -3.54 3.77 -22.68
N SER A 94 -4.40 4.42 -21.92
CA SER A 94 -4.02 5.61 -21.13
C SER A 94 -3.05 5.26 -20.00
N ILE A 95 -3.11 4.04 -19.45
CA ILE A 95 -2.12 3.52 -18.50
C ILE A 95 -0.77 3.39 -19.18
N LEU A 96 -0.71 2.75 -20.36
CA LEU A 96 0.51 2.56 -21.11
C LEU A 96 1.16 3.88 -21.56
N GLU A 97 0.35 4.85 -22.01
CA GLU A 97 0.83 6.17 -22.44
C GLU A 97 1.54 6.95 -21.33
N LYS A 98 1.21 6.70 -20.07
CA LYS A 98 1.83 7.36 -18.89
C LYS A 98 3.15 6.69 -18.47
N ILE A 99 3.50 5.52 -19.01
CA ILE A 99 4.73 4.80 -18.66
C ILE A 99 5.89 5.30 -19.51
N GLU A 100 7.06 5.42 -18.91
CA GLU A 100 8.29 5.85 -19.60
C GLU A 100 8.65 4.89 -20.76
N ASN A 101 9.21 5.44 -21.85
CA ASN A 101 9.45 4.69 -23.09
C ASN A 101 10.32 3.45 -22.92
N ASN A 102 11.30 3.48 -22.01
CA ASN A 102 12.19 2.36 -21.72
C ASN A 102 11.46 1.14 -21.11
N ASN A 103 10.32 1.37 -20.47
CA ASN A 103 9.52 0.35 -19.80
C ASN A 103 8.28 -0.09 -20.60
N LYS A 104 8.00 0.57 -21.74
CA LYS A 104 6.75 0.34 -22.50
C LYS A 104 6.59 -1.09 -22.98
N ILE A 105 7.65 -1.73 -23.47
CA ILE A 105 7.59 -3.11 -23.97
C ILE A 105 7.21 -4.07 -22.83
N ILE A 106 7.82 -3.90 -21.68
CA ILE A 106 7.52 -4.74 -20.50
C ILE A 106 6.08 -4.48 -20.03
N ALA A 107 5.67 -3.21 -19.98
CA ALA A 107 4.32 -2.84 -19.60
C ALA A 107 3.24 -3.35 -20.58
N GLU A 108 3.48 -3.31 -21.87
CA GLU A 108 2.60 -3.88 -22.91
C GLU A 108 2.39 -5.38 -22.71
N ASN A 109 3.46 -6.11 -22.49
CA ASN A 109 3.40 -7.54 -22.21
C ASN A 109 2.64 -7.83 -20.91
N THR A 110 2.90 -7.05 -19.85
CA THR A 110 2.20 -7.22 -18.57
C THR A 110 0.72 -6.87 -18.70
N LEU A 111 0.35 -5.81 -19.43
CA LEU A 111 -1.04 -5.47 -19.73
C LEU A 111 -1.73 -6.56 -20.55
N SER A 112 -1.06 -7.13 -21.55
CA SER A 112 -1.61 -8.23 -22.34
C SER A 112 -1.88 -9.47 -21.48
N ASN A 113 -0.96 -9.82 -20.60
CA ASN A 113 -1.13 -10.93 -19.66
C ASN A 113 -2.26 -10.64 -18.66
N LEU A 114 -2.34 -9.42 -18.11
CA LEU A 114 -3.43 -9.02 -17.23
C LEU A 114 -4.80 -9.13 -17.93
N LYS A 115 -4.87 -8.76 -19.21
CA LYS A 115 -6.09 -8.96 -20.00
C LYS A 115 -6.50 -10.42 -20.03
N THR A 116 -5.56 -11.31 -20.31
CA THR A 116 -5.79 -12.75 -20.35
C THR A 116 -6.27 -13.27 -19.00
N ASP A 117 -5.67 -12.81 -17.89
CA ASP A 117 -6.08 -13.20 -16.55
C ASP A 117 -7.49 -12.71 -16.21
N LEU A 118 -7.87 -11.48 -16.62
CA LEU A 118 -9.23 -10.98 -16.45
C LEU A 118 -10.26 -11.77 -17.26
N ASP A 119 -9.90 -12.25 -18.45
CA ASP A 119 -10.75 -13.11 -19.25
C ASP A 119 -10.89 -14.51 -18.61
N ASN A 120 -9.81 -15.10 -18.14
CA ASN A 120 -9.81 -16.36 -17.40
C ASN A 120 -10.60 -16.26 -16.08
N LEU A 121 -10.52 -15.13 -15.37
CA LEU A 121 -11.36 -14.89 -14.19
C LEU A 121 -12.86 -14.92 -14.51
N ALA A 122 -13.25 -14.35 -15.63
CA ALA A 122 -14.64 -14.38 -16.07
C ALA A 122 -15.10 -15.82 -16.37
N ASP A 123 -14.26 -16.63 -16.98
CA ASP A 123 -14.57 -18.01 -17.30
C ASP A 123 -14.62 -18.89 -16.04
N THR A 124 -13.65 -18.78 -15.14
CA THR A 124 -13.67 -19.51 -13.86
C THR A 124 -14.88 -19.13 -13.00
N ALA A 125 -15.31 -17.85 -13.02
CA ALA A 125 -16.51 -17.41 -12.33
C ALA A 125 -17.80 -18.03 -12.92
N LYS A 126 -17.89 -18.16 -14.26
CA LYS A 126 -19.04 -18.80 -14.96
C LYS A 126 -19.17 -20.28 -14.59
N ILE A 127 -18.06 -21.01 -14.60
CA ILE A 127 -18.05 -22.45 -14.25
C ILE A 127 -18.07 -22.68 -12.73
N LYS A 128 -18.01 -21.61 -11.94
CA LYS A 128 -18.01 -21.64 -10.46
C LYS A 128 -16.83 -22.41 -9.86
N ASP A 129 -15.69 -22.40 -10.52
CA ASP A 129 -14.46 -23.02 -10.01
C ASP A 129 -13.76 -22.07 -9.04
N LYS A 130 -13.93 -22.37 -7.76
CA LYS A 130 -13.39 -21.55 -6.66
C LYS A 130 -11.87 -21.54 -6.63
N TYR A 131 -11.24 -22.70 -6.84
CA TYR A 131 -9.78 -22.81 -6.74
C TYR A 131 -9.09 -22.17 -7.93
N ALA A 132 -9.56 -22.44 -9.13
CA ALA A 132 -9.06 -21.78 -10.33
C ALA A 132 -9.24 -20.25 -10.24
N PHE A 133 -10.40 -19.78 -9.78
CA PHE A 133 -10.63 -18.34 -9.60
C PHE A 133 -9.62 -17.69 -8.64
N ILE A 134 -9.36 -18.32 -7.49
CA ILE A 134 -8.41 -17.79 -6.50
C ILE A 134 -7.00 -17.70 -7.09
N ASN A 135 -6.55 -18.72 -7.83
CA ASN A 135 -5.23 -18.76 -8.45
C ASN A 135 -5.09 -17.68 -9.53
N VAL A 136 -6.04 -17.62 -10.48
CA VAL A 136 -6.01 -16.61 -11.55
C VAL A 136 -6.11 -15.18 -10.98
N ARG A 137 -6.91 -14.98 -9.91
CA ARG A 137 -6.98 -13.69 -9.22
C ARG A 137 -5.62 -13.28 -8.64
N LYS A 138 -4.90 -14.22 -8.03
CA LYS A 138 -3.57 -13.97 -7.51
C LYS A 138 -2.64 -13.51 -8.62
N GLU A 139 -2.61 -14.21 -9.75
CA GLU A 139 -1.80 -13.86 -10.92
C GLU A 139 -2.16 -12.47 -11.48
N ALA A 140 -3.45 -12.16 -11.62
CA ALA A 140 -3.90 -10.84 -12.04
C ALA A 140 -3.44 -9.72 -11.09
N LEU A 141 -3.55 -9.93 -9.77
CA LEU A 141 -3.10 -8.97 -8.77
C LEU A 141 -1.58 -8.81 -8.74
N GLU A 142 -0.80 -9.85 -9.04
CA GLU A 142 0.66 -9.77 -9.18
C GLU A 142 1.02 -8.88 -10.37
N LYS A 143 0.36 -9.05 -11.53
CA LYS A 143 0.57 -8.20 -12.72
C LYS A 143 0.16 -6.75 -12.48
N ILE A 144 -0.92 -6.51 -11.74
CA ILE A 144 -1.27 -5.15 -11.32
C ILE A 144 -0.15 -4.55 -10.48
N GLY A 145 0.38 -5.28 -9.48
CA GLY A 145 1.49 -4.80 -8.66
C GLY A 145 2.79 -4.55 -9.46
N GLU A 146 3.04 -5.31 -10.53
CA GLU A 146 4.15 -5.06 -11.45
C GLU A 146 3.94 -3.75 -12.23
N LEU A 147 2.74 -3.50 -12.73
CA LEU A 147 2.39 -2.27 -13.43
C LEU A 147 2.47 -1.05 -12.50
N GLU A 148 2.05 -1.19 -11.26
CA GLU A 148 2.08 -0.12 -10.28
C GLU A 148 3.49 0.38 -9.97
N LYS A 149 4.49 -0.49 -10.05
CA LYS A 149 5.90 -0.12 -9.86
C LYS A 149 6.38 0.93 -10.86
N PHE A 150 5.83 0.97 -12.08
CA PHE A 150 6.18 1.99 -13.08
C PHE A 150 5.67 3.40 -12.73
N PHE A 151 4.77 3.51 -11.78
CA PHE A 151 4.20 4.78 -11.31
C PHE A 151 4.76 5.24 -9.97
N LEU A 152 5.76 4.55 -9.45
CA LEU A 152 6.43 4.98 -8.23
C LEU A 152 7.14 6.31 -8.44
N PRO A 153 7.04 7.26 -7.49
CA PRO A 153 7.80 8.49 -7.55
C PRO A 153 9.30 8.20 -7.47
N LYS A 154 10.10 9.01 -8.18
CA LYS A 154 11.58 8.87 -8.17
C LYS A 154 12.18 9.19 -6.81
N GLU A 155 11.54 10.09 -6.07
CA GLU A 155 11.94 10.47 -4.73
C GLU A 155 10.93 9.98 -3.70
N PHE A 156 11.38 9.80 -2.47
CA PHE A 156 10.50 9.39 -1.38
C PHE A 156 9.44 10.49 -1.14
N PRO A 157 8.14 10.16 -1.21
CA PRO A 157 7.10 11.18 -1.33
C PRO A 157 6.58 11.74 -0.01
N TYR A 158 7.09 11.23 1.11
CA TYR A 158 6.62 11.62 2.43
C TYR A 158 7.66 12.44 3.18
N ALA A 159 7.21 13.50 3.88
CA ALA A 159 8.06 14.25 4.76
C ALA A 159 8.35 13.44 6.03
N ILE A 160 9.64 13.37 6.40
CA ILE A 160 10.08 12.83 7.68
C ILE A 160 10.48 14.03 8.54
N PRO A 161 9.96 14.17 9.78
CA PRO A 161 10.31 15.28 10.66
C PRO A 161 11.82 15.36 10.91
N ASN A 162 12.36 16.56 10.96
CA ASN A 162 13.80 16.81 11.12
C ASN A 162 14.35 16.30 12.47
N ASP A 163 13.48 16.17 13.48
CA ASP A 163 13.84 15.62 14.80
C ASP A 163 14.44 14.20 14.73
N PHE A 164 14.30 13.53 13.57
CA PHE A 164 14.78 12.17 13.33
C PHE A 164 15.84 12.10 12.24
N ASP A 165 16.53 13.21 11.94
CA ASP A 165 17.50 13.29 10.83
C ASP A 165 18.72 12.39 11.01
N ASP A 166 19.11 12.13 12.24
CA ASP A 166 20.21 11.25 12.64
C ASP A 166 19.86 9.75 12.68
N LEU A 167 18.59 9.42 12.54
CA LEU A 167 18.15 8.01 12.58
C LEU A 167 18.21 7.34 11.20
N PRO A 168 18.51 6.03 11.15
CA PRO A 168 18.47 5.26 9.92
C PRO A 168 17.07 5.28 9.28
N ARG A 169 17.03 5.41 7.95
CA ARG A 169 15.78 5.50 7.17
C ARG A 169 15.78 4.51 6.02
N LEU A 170 14.65 3.84 5.81
CA LEU A 170 14.40 3.06 4.61
C LEU A 170 13.45 3.84 3.70
N LEU A 171 13.98 4.47 2.66
CA LEU A 171 13.21 5.27 1.70
C LEU A 171 12.74 4.42 0.52
N GLY A 172 11.91 3.44 0.79
CA GLY A 172 11.44 2.47 -0.18
C GLY A 172 11.25 1.09 0.44
N ARG A 173 11.65 0.03 -0.25
CA ARG A 173 11.55 -1.35 0.24
C ARG A 173 12.88 -2.06 0.21
N ALA A 174 13.07 -3.00 1.13
CA ALA A 174 14.19 -3.91 1.16
C ALA A 174 13.71 -5.36 1.34
N SER A 175 14.37 -6.32 0.67
CA SER A 175 14.22 -7.74 0.94
C SER A 175 15.29 -8.20 1.92
N VAL A 176 14.87 -8.96 2.93
CA VAL A 176 15.76 -9.58 3.92
C VAL A 176 15.57 -11.08 3.86
N LYS A 177 16.66 -11.80 3.60
CA LYS A 177 16.70 -13.26 3.73
C LYS A 177 17.03 -13.63 5.17
N ILE A 178 16.20 -14.45 5.79
CA ILE A 178 16.36 -14.96 7.15
C ILE A 178 16.60 -16.46 7.05
N THR A 179 17.83 -16.88 7.32
CA THR A 179 18.22 -18.30 7.31
C THR A 179 18.13 -18.86 8.72
N THR A 180 17.38 -19.95 8.89
CA THR A 180 17.21 -20.61 10.19
C THR A 180 17.51 -22.11 10.11
N THR A 181 17.66 -22.77 11.25
CA THR A 181 17.82 -24.24 11.31
C THR A 181 16.61 -25.01 10.79
N LYS A 182 15.47 -24.32 10.57
CA LYS A 182 14.22 -24.93 10.05
C LYS A 182 13.89 -24.51 8.62
N GLY A 183 14.76 -23.76 7.98
CA GLY A 183 14.61 -23.30 6.60
C GLY A 183 14.79 -21.80 6.44
N ASP A 184 14.76 -21.37 5.19
CA ASP A 184 14.90 -19.98 4.80
C ASP A 184 13.54 -19.29 4.70
N MET A 185 13.51 -18.03 5.08
CA MET A 185 12.37 -17.12 4.90
C MET A 185 12.82 -15.85 4.18
N GLU A 186 11.93 -15.23 3.46
CA GLU A 186 12.13 -13.90 2.89
C GLU A 186 11.10 -12.93 3.48
N ALA A 187 11.58 -11.77 3.93
CA ALA A 187 10.74 -10.70 4.45
C ALA A 187 10.92 -9.43 3.61
N ILE A 188 9.81 -8.80 3.22
CA ILE A 188 9.82 -7.48 2.60
C ILE A 188 9.59 -6.44 3.69
N ILE A 189 10.57 -5.56 3.86
CA ILE A 189 10.49 -4.43 4.78
C ILE A 189 9.97 -3.23 4.02
N ASP A 190 8.85 -2.68 4.46
CA ASP A 190 8.14 -1.59 3.77
C ASP A 190 8.41 -0.24 4.42
N GLY A 191 9.37 0.49 3.88
CA GLY A 191 9.72 1.83 4.32
C GLY A 191 8.72 2.90 3.86
N TYR A 192 7.81 2.62 2.93
CA TYR A 192 6.76 3.59 2.59
C TYR A 192 5.79 3.81 3.74
N ASN A 193 5.47 2.75 4.50
CA ASN A 193 4.61 2.85 5.68
C ASN A 193 5.37 3.21 6.96
N ALA A 194 6.61 2.73 7.09
CA ALA A 194 7.37 2.88 8.33
C ALA A 194 8.87 3.14 8.05
N PRO A 195 9.25 4.32 7.54
CA PRO A 195 10.62 4.60 7.10
C PRO A 195 11.65 4.51 8.22
N LEU A 196 11.32 4.97 9.43
CA LEU A 196 12.22 4.93 10.58
C LEU A 196 12.34 3.53 11.17
N THR A 197 11.21 2.84 11.37
CA THR A 197 11.20 1.47 11.91
C THR A 197 11.88 0.51 10.93
N GLY A 198 11.55 0.62 9.63
CA GLY A 198 12.19 -0.16 8.58
C GLY A 198 13.68 0.15 8.48
N GLY A 199 14.06 1.43 8.57
CA GLY A 199 15.45 1.88 8.56
C GLY A 199 16.26 1.31 9.73
N ALA A 200 15.75 1.40 10.94
CA ALA A 200 16.40 0.85 12.12
C ALA A 200 16.59 -0.66 12.01
N PHE A 201 15.58 -1.39 11.52
CA PHE A 201 15.69 -2.83 11.31
C PHE A 201 16.77 -3.18 10.27
N ILE A 202 16.77 -2.51 9.11
CA ILE A 202 17.76 -2.75 8.04
C ILE A 202 19.18 -2.36 8.48
N ASP A 203 19.33 -1.29 9.24
CA ASP A 203 20.62 -0.90 9.82
C ASP A 203 21.18 -2.00 10.74
N LEU A 204 20.35 -2.56 11.62
CA LEU A 204 20.75 -3.68 12.48
C LEU A 204 21.05 -4.97 11.69
N VAL A 205 20.28 -5.26 10.64
CA VAL A 205 20.57 -6.38 9.72
C VAL A 205 21.93 -6.19 9.04
N SER A 206 22.23 -4.98 8.53
CA SER A 206 23.50 -4.68 7.87
C SER A 206 24.70 -4.79 8.80
N LYS A 207 24.49 -4.59 10.09
CA LYS A 207 25.48 -4.76 11.17
C LYS A 207 25.57 -6.20 11.69
N ASN A 208 24.86 -7.14 11.09
CA ASN A 208 24.78 -8.55 11.52
C ASN A 208 24.28 -8.74 12.97
N PHE A 209 23.52 -7.77 13.50
CA PHE A 209 23.04 -7.78 14.89
C PHE A 209 22.18 -8.99 15.20
N TYR A 210 21.41 -9.49 14.24
CA TYR A 210 20.47 -10.59 14.43
C TYR A 210 21.07 -11.98 14.19
N ASN A 211 22.36 -12.05 13.76
CA ASN A 211 23.00 -13.33 13.51
C ASN A 211 23.14 -14.14 14.82
N ASP A 212 22.89 -15.44 14.72
CA ASP A 212 22.97 -16.40 15.81
C ASP A 212 22.03 -16.12 17.01
N LEU A 213 21.08 -15.20 16.87
CA LEU A 213 20.05 -14.98 17.87
C LEU A 213 18.95 -16.04 17.79
N PRO A 214 18.43 -16.53 18.91
CA PRO A 214 17.29 -17.43 18.92
C PRO A 214 16.01 -16.66 18.50
N ILE A 215 15.20 -17.28 17.63
CA ILE A 215 13.86 -16.78 17.32
C ILE A 215 12.92 -17.30 18.40
N ASN A 216 12.62 -16.45 19.37
CA ASN A 216 11.71 -16.75 20.47
C ASN A 216 10.36 -16.05 20.23
N ARG A 217 9.30 -16.64 20.78
CA ARG A 217 7.96 -16.07 20.73
C ARG A 217 7.77 -15.06 21.85
#